data_c0b19bd6a1ae7ea6a93ad4e0f7596fba
#
_entry.id   c0b19bd6a1ae7ea6a93ad4e0f7596fba
#
_cell.length_a   1.000
_cell.length_b   1.000
_cell.length_c   1.000
_cell.angle_alpha   90.00
_cell.angle_beta   90.00
_cell.angle_gamma   90.00
#
_symmetry.space_group_name_H-M   'P 1'
#
loop_
_entity.id
_entity.type
_entity.pdbx_description
1 polymer ?
#
loop_
_entity_poly.entity_id
_entity_poly.type
_entity_poly.pdbx_seq_one_letter_code
_entity_poly.pdbx_strand_id
1 'polypeptide(L)'
;MSSGQIVAAVVGALVLILLLTALRGMFNIVQQGTVGVVKRLGEYQRTHEPGLVIIYPFVESLQRVDMREIPVPGDRQEVITRDNVVVTVNATIFTQVVDAKQALFSVKNFDIAIDALARTALRSVIGTMTLDEALSERERINTDVQMQMEVVTDKWGIRISRIEIVEIAPPPQILQALALQKTADQEKRASILQSEGQQQSAINVAEGQAQATIRAAEGEKQAAILRAEGARQAAILESEGRSQAITTVYEAIKAADPNDKLVA
;
A
#
# COMPACT_ATOMS: atom_id res chain seq x y z
N MET A 1 -26.14 -81.76 1.48
CA MET A 1 -25.77 -80.84 2.60
C MET A 1 -26.99 -80.66 3.47
N SER A 2 -26.86 -80.94 4.78
CA SER A 2 -27.98 -80.79 5.70
C SER A 2 -28.31 -79.28 5.87
N SER A 3 -29.56 -78.97 6.06
CA SER A 3 -29.99 -77.53 6.25
C SER A 3 -29.17 -76.77 7.31
N GLY A 4 -28.64 -77.48 8.31
CA GLY A 4 -27.73 -76.92 9.31
C GLY A 4 -26.35 -76.53 8.80
N GLN A 5 -25.80 -77.27 7.80
CA GLN A 5 -24.51 -76.92 7.17
C GLN A 5 -24.63 -75.67 6.27
N ILE A 6 -25.75 -75.51 5.61
CA ILE A 6 -26.02 -74.27 4.79
C ILE A 6 -26.16 -73.06 5.69
N VAL A 7 -26.89 -73.15 6.80
CA VAL A 7 -27.03 -72.06 7.76
C VAL A 7 -25.69 -71.69 8.38
N ALA A 8 -24.87 -72.67 8.78
CA ALA A 8 -23.53 -72.39 9.30
C ALA A 8 -22.59 -71.72 8.29
N ALA A 9 -22.65 -72.14 7.02
CA ALA A 9 -21.86 -71.51 5.95
C ALA A 9 -22.29 -70.07 5.67
N VAL A 10 -23.59 -69.81 5.67
CA VAL A 10 -24.13 -68.45 5.49
C VAL A 10 -23.74 -67.51 6.65
N VAL A 11 -23.87 -67.99 7.90
CA VAL A 11 -23.45 -67.23 9.09
C VAL A 11 -21.94 -67.01 9.09
N GLY A 12 -21.13 -68.01 8.74
CA GLY A 12 -19.68 -67.83 8.59
C GLY A 12 -19.26 -66.85 7.53
N ALA A 13 -19.96 -66.87 6.37
CA ALA A 13 -19.73 -65.87 5.32
C ALA A 13 -20.11 -64.45 5.77
N LEU A 14 -21.22 -64.27 6.46
CA LEU A 14 -21.62 -62.99 7.02
C LEU A 14 -20.64 -62.42 8.04
N VAL A 15 -20.12 -63.28 8.96
CA VAL A 15 -19.10 -62.88 9.93
C VAL A 15 -17.79 -62.55 9.25
N LEU A 16 -17.40 -63.28 8.22
CA LEU A 16 -16.19 -62.97 7.45
C LEU A 16 -16.30 -61.65 6.73
N ILE A 17 -17.45 -61.36 6.09
CA ILE A 17 -17.70 -60.07 5.43
C ILE A 17 -17.67 -58.94 6.45
N LEU A 18 -18.26 -59.10 7.61
CA LEU A 18 -18.25 -58.12 8.70
C LEU A 18 -16.84 -57.86 9.24
N LEU A 19 -16.02 -58.91 9.38
CA LEU A 19 -14.61 -58.77 9.74
C LEU A 19 -13.80 -58.03 8.67
N LEU A 20 -13.98 -58.37 7.40
CA LEU A 20 -13.30 -57.70 6.29
C LEU A 20 -13.70 -56.24 6.16
N THR A 21 -14.95 -55.89 6.33
CA THR A 21 -15.43 -54.48 6.32
C THR A 21 -14.92 -53.71 7.53
N ALA A 22 -14.85 -54.33 8.71
CA ALA A 22 -14.28 -53.74 9.91
C ALA A 22 -12.77 -53.47 9.74
N LEU A 23 -12.01 -54.42 9.21
CA LEU A 23 -10.59 -54.26 8.91
C LEU A 23 -10.33 -53.14 7.92
N ARG A 24 -11.14 -53.05 6.86
CA ARG A 24 -11.03 -51.98 5.87
C ARG A 24 -11.36 -50.58 6.45
N GLY A 25 -12.31 -50.50 7.37
CA GLY A 25 -12.68 -49.23 8.05
C GLY A 25 -11.65 -48.78 9.11
N MET A 26 -10.78 -49.67 9.55
CA MET A 26 -9.79 -49.42 10.60
C MET A 26 -8.65 -48.49 10.12
N PHE A 27 -8.24 -48.63 8.87
CA PHE A 27 -7.14 -47.85 8.30
C PHE A 27 -7.65 -46.65 7.55
N ASN A 28 -7.31 -45.47 8.04
CA ASN A 28 -7.67 -44.21 7.43
C ASN A 28 -6.42 -43.38 7.16
N ILE A 29 -6.38 -42.68 6.01
CA ILE A 29 -5.28 -41.79 5.63
C ILE A 29 -5.76 -40.37 5.80
N VAL A 30 -4.99 -39.59 6.56
CA VAL A 30 -5.12 -38.13 6.70
C VAL A 30 -4.12 -37.47 5.75
N GLN A 31 -4.59 -36.70 4.83
CA GLN A 31 -3.76 -36.02 3.83
C GLN A 31 -2.99 -34.83 4.43
N GLN A 32 -1.86 -34.46 3.81
CA GLN A 32 -1.12 -33.29 4.20
C GLN A 32 -1.97 -32.02 4.01
N GLY A 33 -1.89 -31.08 4.96
CA GLY A 33 -2.74 -29.89 5.00
C GLY A 33 -4.09 -30.10 5.70
N THR A 34 -4.43 -31.36 6.09
CA THR A 34 -5.60 -31.66 6.91
C THR A 34 -5.19 -32.31 8.22
N VAL A 35 -6.02 -32.17 9.22
CA VAL A 35 -5.83 -32.83 10.54
C VAL A 35 -7.04 -33.69 10.81
N GLY A 36 -6.79 -34.88 11.33
CA GLY A 36 -7.81 -35.87 11.67
C GLY A 36 -8.23 -35.73 13.14
N VAL A 37 -9.49 -35.38 13.37
CA VAL A 37 -10.08 -35.36 14.73
C VAL A 37 -10.84 -36.65 14.94
N VAL A 38 -10.40 -37.47 15.91
CA VAL A 38 -11.05 -38.71 16.27
C VAL A 38 -12.06 -38.47 17.40
N LYS A 39 -13.31 -38.80 17.11
CA LYS A 39 -14.43 -38.79 18.08
C LYS A 39 -14.80 -40.22 18.46
N ARG A 40 -14.99 -40.47 19.75
CA ARG A 40 -15.45 -41.74 20.27
C ARG A 40 -16.84 -41.56 20.86
N LEU A 41 -17.83 -42.21 20.27
CA LEU A 41 -19.25 -42.05 20.67
C LEU A 41 -19.72 -40.61 20.76
N GLY A 42 -19.14 -39.72 19.88
CA GLY A 42 -19.47 -38.29 19.85
C GLY A 42 -18.56 -37.39 20.69
N GLU A 43 -17.77 -37.93 21.60
CA GLU A 43 -16.83 -37.18 22.43
C GLU A 43 -15.45 -37.07 21.75
N TYR A 44 -14.77 -35.92 21.91
CA TYR A 44 -13.41 -35.71 21.45
C TYR A 44 -12.43 -36.65 22.19
N GLN A 45 -11.63 -37.38 21.45
CA GLN A 45 -10.63 -38.22 22.04
C GLN A 45 -9.21 -37.77 21.77
N ARG A 46 -8.85 -37.59 20.50
CA ARG A 46 -7.50 -37.21 20.08
C ARG A 46 -7.50 -36.55 18.71
N THR A 47 -6.44 -35.80 18.44
CA THR A 47 -6.14 -35.21 17.14
C THR A 47 -4.93 -35.90 16.54
N HIS A 48 -4.99 -36.20 15.25
CA HIS A 48 -3.90 -36.85 14.50
C HIS A 48 -3.39 -35.92 13.40
N GLU A 49 -2.06 -35.85 13.33
CA GLU A 49 -1.35 -35.20 12.21
C GLU A 49 -1.50 -36.02 10.91
N PRO A 50 -1.13 -35.46 9.74
CA PRO A 50 -1.17 -36.17 8.46
C PRO A 50 -0.41 -37.48 8.51
N GLY A 51 -1.01 -38.54 7.99
CA GLY A 51 -0.44 -39.88 7.98
C GLY A 51 -1.49 -40.99 8.10
N LEU A 52 -1.04 -42.19 8.43
CA LEU A 52 -1.91 -43.37 8.64
C LEU A 52 -2.50 -43.29 10.05
N VAL A 53 -3.82 -43.31 10.14
CA VAL A 53 -4.57 -43.30 11.39
C VAL A 53 -5.37 -44.59 11.51
N ILE A 54 -5.22 -45.27 12.67
CA ILE A 54 -5.97 -46.45 13.00
C ILE A 54 -7.12 -46.02 13.92
N ILE A 55 -8.36 -46.34 13.50
CA ILE A 55 -9.58 -46.05 14.25
C ILE A 55 -10.33 -47.35 14.54
N TYR A 56 -11.05 -47.41 15.66
CA TYR A 56 -11.92 -48.55 15.98
C TYR A 56 -13.26 -48.36 15.25
N PRO A 57 -13.56 -49.20 14.21
CA PRO A 57 -14.82 -49.07 13.50
C PRO A 57 -16.00 -49.28 14.47
N PHE A 58 -17.14 -48.63 14.18
CA PHE A 58 -18.37 -48.60 14.96
C PHE A 58 -18.34 -47.76 16.25
N VAL A 59 -17.17 -47.56 16.87
CA VAL A 59 -17.02 -46.79 18.12
C VAL A 59 -16.39 -45.45 17.90
N GLU A 60 -15.42 -45.37 17.00
CA GLU A 60 -14.70 -44.15 16.68
C GLU A 60 -15.08 -43.62 15.28
N SER A 61 -15.13 -42.30 15.13
CA SER A 61 -15.31 -41.66 13.85
C SER A 61 -14.19 -40.64 13.63
N LEU A 62 -13.68 -40.59 12.39
CA LEU A 62 -12.64 -39.66 11.98
C LEU A 62 -13.28 -38.50 11.20
N GLN A 63 -13.13 -37.28 11.69
CA GLN A 63 -13.48 -36.09 10.96
C GLN A 63 -12.21 -35.36 10.53
N ARG A 64 -12.11 -35.05 9.22
CA ARG A 64 -10.97 -34.34 8.66
C ARG A 64 -11.29 -32.85 8.66
N VAL A 65 -10.34 -32.03 9.12
CA VAL A 65 -10.41 -30.59 9.14
C VAL A 65 -9.28 -30.06 8.28
N ASP A 66 -9.58 -29.20 7.32
CA ASP A 66 -8.57 -28.54 6.51
C ASP A 66 -7.92 -27.40 7.31
N MET A 67 -6.56 -27.41 7.35
CA MET A 67 -5.76 -26.41 8.08
C MET A 67 -5.19 -25.35 7.16
N ARG A 68 -5.47 -25.43 5.86
CA ARG A 68 -5.02 -24.44 4.87
C ARG A 68 -5.89 -23.21 4.94
N GLU A 69 -5.37 -22.13 4.41
CA GLU A 69 -6.13 -20.91 4.23
C GLU A 69 -7.26 -21.12 3.20
N ILE A 70 -8.48 -20.77 3.58
CA ILE A 70 -9.67 -20.92 2.76
C ILE A 70 -10.36 -19.55 2.66
N PRO A 71 -10.70 -19.09 1.44
CA PRO A 71 -11.53 -17.90 1.27
C PRO A 71 -13.00 -18.24 1.60
N VAL A 72 -13.59 -17.47 2.49
CA VAL A 72 -15.03 -17.46 2.79
C VAL A 72 -15.62 -16.24 2.11
N PRO A 73 -16.38 -16.40 1.01
CA PRO A 73 -17.04 -15.28 0.37
C PRO A 73 -18.17 -14.77 1.26
N GLY A 74 -18.17 -13.48 1.55
CA GLY A 74 -19.28 -12.84 2.26
C GLY A 74 -20.40 -12.46 1.28
N ASP A 75 -21.63 -12.46 1.76
CA ASP A 75 -22.78 -12.02 1.00
C ASP A 75 -22.80 -10.49 0.86
N ARG A 76 -23.42 -10.01 -0.24
CA ARG A 76 -23.72 -8.59 -0.40
C ARG A 76 -24.67 -8.10 0.65
N GLN A 77 -24.36 -6.97 1.29
CA GLN A 77 -25.22 -6.36 2.28
C GLN A 77 -25.30 -4.86 2.10
N GLU A 78 -26.42 -4.29 2.48
CA GLU A 78 -26.62 -2.86 2.55
C GLU A 78 -26.22 -2.32 3.93
N VAL A 79 -25.43 -1.27 3.93
CA VAL A 79 -24.97 -0.57 5.13
C VAL A 79 -25.19 0.92 4.95
N ILE A 80 -25.51 1.61 6.04
CA ILE A 80 -25.69 3.06 6.05
C ILE A 80 -24.42 3.69 6.63
N THR A 81 -23.80 4.57 5.88
CA THR A 81 -22.64 5.35 6.30
C THR A 81 -23.02 6.46 7.29
N ARG A 82 -22.01 7.07 7.95
CA ARG A 82 -22.23 8.18 8.90
C ARG A 82 -22.95 9.38 8.30
N ASP A 83 -22.73 9.65 7.01
CA ASP A 83 -23.39 10.71 6.23
C ASP A 83 -24.75 10.27 5.62
N ASN A 84 -25.31 9.18 6.14
CA ASN A 84 -26.65 8.67 5.82
C ASN A 84 -26.81 8.23 4.35
N VAL A 85 -25.74 7.72 3.72
CA VAL A 85 -25.79 7.12 2.39
C VAL A 85 -25.86 5.60 2.52
N VAL A 86 -26.81 4.98 1.81
CA VAL A 86 -26.90 3.52 1.73
C VAL A 86 -25.86 3.03 0.73
N VAL A 87 -24.99 2.11 1.14
CA VAL A 87 -23.97 1.49 0.27
C VAL A 87 -24.12 -0.03 0.31
N THR A 88 -23.96 -0.67 -0.84
CA THR A 88 -23.86 -2.13 -0.92
C THR A 88 -22.38 -2.52 -0.79
N VAL A 89 -22.10 -3.39 0.18
CA VAL A 89 -20.74 -3.83 0.48
C VAL A 89 -20.63 -5.34 0.37
N ASN A 90 -19.53 -5.80 -0.14
CA ASN A 90 -19.15 -7.21 -0.24
C ASN A 90 -17.67 -7.36 0.14
N ALA A 91 -17.34 -8.39 0.94
CA ALA A 91 -15.98 -8.70 1.35
C ALA A 91 -15.72 -10.20 1.30
N THR A 92 -14.47 -10.59 1.06
CA THR A 92 -13.99 -11.96 1.17
C THR A 92 -13.09 -12.05 2.39
N ILE A 93 -13.35 -13.05 3.23
CA ILE A 93 -12.61 -13.30 4.47
C ILE A 93 -11.70 -14.50 4.23
N PHE A 94 -10.39 -14.32 4.39
CA PHE A 94 -9.43 -15.42 4.31
C PHE A 94 -9.19 -15.96 5.72
N THR A 95 -9.55 -17.23 5.92
CA THR A 95 -9.53 -17.89 7.23
C THR A 95 -8.63 -19.10 7.21
N GLN A 96 -8.00 -19.36 8.34
CA GLN A 96 -7.19 -20.56 8.56
C GLN A 96 -7.56 -21.19 9.91
N VAL A 97 -7.86 -22.47 9.90
CA VAL A 97 -8.07 -23.23 11.15
C VAL A 97 -6.71 -23.42 11.83
N VAL A 98 -6.58 -22.99 13.08
CA VAL A 98 -5.37 -23.16 13.91
C VAL A 98 -5.56 -24.31 14.91
N ASP A 99 -6.75 -24.43 15.48
CA ASP A 99 -7.12 -25.51 16.38
C ASP A 99 -8.34 -26.26 15.85
N ALA A 100 -8.10 -27.45 15.30
CA ALA A 100 -9.14 -28.29 14.73
C ALA A 100 -10.18 -28.77 15.77
N LYS A 101 -9.79 -28.93 17.05
CA LYS A 101 -10.70 -29.28 18.13
C LYS A 101 -11.67 -28.14 18.39
N GLN A 102 -11.16 -26.92 18.58
CA GLN A 102 -12.02 -25.77 18.85
C GLN A 102 -12.91 -25.45 17.65
N ALA A 103 -12.39 -25.49 16.44
CA ALA A 103 -13.17 -25.23 15.22
C ALA A 103 -14.35 -26.20 15.05
N LEU A 104 -14.17 -27.46 15.49
CA LEU A 104 -15.19 -28.48 15.32
C LEU A 104 -16.26 -28.48 16.44
N PHE A 105 -15.87 -28.11 17.66
CA PHE A 105 -16.76 -28.25 18.84
C PHE A 105 -17.27 -26.91 19.38
N SER A 106 -16.63 -25.77 19.06
CA SER A 106 -17.06 -24.47 19.55
C SER A 106 -18.17 -23.86 18.69
N VAL A 107 -18.21 -24.17 17.39
CA VAL A 107 -19.19 -23.63 16.46
C VAL A 107 -19.70 -24.71 15.51
N LYS A 108 -21.01 -24.74 15.25
CA LYS A 108 -21.64 -25.78 14.44
C LYS A 108 -21.26 -25.69 12.95
N ASN A 109 -21.19 -24.47 12.43
CA ASN A 109 -20.79 -24.19 11.06
C ASN A 109 -20.03 -22.85 11.07
N PHE A 110 -18.71 -22.95 11.00
CA PHE A 110 -17.86 -21.76 11.13
C PHE A 110 -17.94 -20.84 9.90
N ASP A 111 -18.20 -21.34 8.70
CA ASP A 111 -18.32 -20.53 7.49
C ASP A 111 -19.50 -19.54 7.62
N ILE A 112 -20.67 -20.07 8.03
CA ILE A 112 -21.85 -19.25 8.26
C ILE A 112 -21.65 -18.27 9.42
N ALA A 113 -20.99 -18.71 10.48
CA ALA A 113 -20.75 -17.88 11.65
C ALA A 113 -19.76 -16.75 11.33
N ILE A 114 -18.72 -17.01 10.53
CA ILE A 114 -17.75 -16.02 10.07
C ILE A 114 -18.42 -14.99 9.17
N ASP A 115 -19.25 -15.42 8.21
CA ASP A 115 -19.98 -14.50 7.34
C ASP A 115 -20.94 -13.59 8.15
N ALA A 116 -21.69 -14.16 9.10
CA ALA A 116 -22.56 -13.37 9.98
C ALA A 116 -21.79 -12.36 10.85
N LEU A 117 -20.62 -12.76 11.36
CA LEU A 117 -19.74 -11.90 12.13
C LEU A 117 -19.16 -10.78 11.26
N ALA A 118 -18.70 -11.11 10.05
CA ALA A 118 -18.18 -10.15 9.10
C ALA A 118 -19.21 -9.10 8.70
N ARG A 119 -20.46 -9.52 8.45
CA ARG A 119 -21.56 -8.59 8.18
C ARG A 119 -21.78 -7.60 9.32
N THR A 120 -21.72 -8.08 10.55
CA THR A 120 -21.90 -7.23 11.74
C THR A 120 -20.72 -6.27 11.91
N ALA A 121 -19.49 -6.74 11.75
CA ALA A 121 -18.29 -5.92 11.85
C ALA A 121 -18.21 -4.87 10.72
N LEU A 122 -18.51 -5.25 9.47
CA LEU A 122 -18.57 -4.32 8.33
C LEU A 122 -19.61 -3.22 8.57
N ARG A 123 -20.80 -3.58 9.04
CA ARG A 123 -21.83 -2.59 9.38
C ARG A 123 -21.38 -1.63 10.47
N SER A 124 -20.70 -2.14 11.49
CA SER A 124 -20.16 -1.33 12.58
C SER A 124 -19.10 -0.36 12.09
N VAL A 125 -18.11 -0.83 11.34
CA VAL A 125 -17.00 -0.01 10.86
C VAL A 125 -17.45 1.04 9.84
N ILE A 126 -18.18 0.63 8.80
CA ILE A 126 -18.65 1.53 7.74
C ILE A 126 -19.65 2.55 8.28
N GLY A 127 -20.48 2.16 9.26
CA GLY A 127 -21.42 3.08 9.92
C GLY A 127 -20.76 4.23 10.68
N THR A 128 -19.47 4.13 11.00
CA THR A 128 -18.69 5.22 11.63
C THR A 128 -17.98 6.13 10.64
N MET A 129 -17.94 5.77 9.36
CA MET A 129 -17.22 6.46 8.29
C MET A 129 -18.16 7.17 7.32
N THR A 130 -17.70 8.24 6.70
CA THR A 130 -18.38 8.86 5.57
C THR A 130 -18.20 8.04 4.30
N LEU A 131 -19.01 8.28 3.27
CA LEU A 131 -18.87 7.61 1.99
C LEU A 131 -17.49 7.84 1.35
N ASP A 132 -16.98 9.05 1.41
CA ASP A 132 -15.66 9.39 0.82
C ASP A 132 -14.52 8.68 1.58
N GLU A 133 -14.58 8.62 2.91
CA GLU A 133 -13.66 7.84 3.74
C GLU A 133 -13.76 6.34 3.40
N ALA A 134 -14.97 5.78 3.29
CA ALA A 134 -15.17 4.36 2.98
C ALA A 134 -14.64 3.96 1.59
N LEU A 135 -14.70 4.86 0.61
CA LEU A 135 -14.17 4.62 -0.74
C LEU A 135 -12.65 4.78 -0.81
N SER A 136 -12.06 5.68 -0.02
CA SER A 136 -10.63 6.01 -0.04
C SER A 136 -9.78 5.21 0.94
N GLU A 137 -10.32 4.80 2.09
CA GLU A 137 -9.58 4.16 3.20
C GLU A 137 -9.94 2.68 3.37
N ARG A 138 -9.98 1.91 2.28
CA ARG A 138 -10.32 0.47 2.31
C ARG A 138 -9.40 -0.36 3.21
N GLU A 139 -8.13 -0.05 3.23
CA GLU A 139 -7.12 -0.69 4.08
C GLU A 139 -7.46 -0.56 5.59
N ARG A 140 -7.93 0.61 5.98
CA ARG A 140 -8.38 0.86 7.34
C ARG A 140 -9.60 0.03 7.68
N ILE A 141 -10.58 -0.03 6.77
CA ILE A 141 -11.77 -0.87 6.97
C ILE A 141 -11.35 -2.33 7.13
N ASN A 142 -10.48 -2.86 6.26
CA ASN A 142 -9.97 -4.23 6.34
C ASN A 142 -9.35 -4.51 7.71
N THR A 143 -8.50 -3.61 8.21
CA THR A 143 -7.82 -3.74 9.50
C THR A 143 -8.80 -3.68 10.68
N ASP A 144 -9.71 -2.71 10.69
CA ASP A 144 -10.67 -2.50 11.78
C ASP A 144 -11.67 -3.68 11.86
N VAL A 145 -12.14 -4.17 10.71
CA VAL A 145 -13.02 -5.35 10.65
C VAL A 145 -12.27 -6.60 11.11
N GLN A 146 -11.02 -6.81 10.67
CA GLN A 146 -10.21 -7.94 11.11
C GLN A 146 -10.05 -7.93 12.64
N MET A 147 -9.67 -6.82 13.24
CA MET A 147 -9.52 -6.71 14.70
C MET A 147 -10.81 -7.03 15.47
N GLN A 148 -11.97 -6.55 14.96
CA GLN A 148 -13.25 -6.86 15.61
C GLN A 148 -13.61 -8.35 15.52
N MET A 149 -13.26 -9.00 14.42
CA MET A 149 -13.56 -10.42 14.21
C MET A 149 -12.63 -11.34 14.99
N GLU A 150 -11.33 -11.03 15.07
CA GLU A 150 -10.30 -11.84 15.74
C GLU A 150 -10.67 -12.13 17.20
N VAL A 151 -11.21 -11.15 17.93
CA VAL A 151 -11.65 -11.31 19.34
C VAL A 151 -12.62 -12.47 19.54
N VAL A 152 -13.43 -12.76 18.53
CA VAL A 152 -14.44 -13.83 18.56
C VAL A 152 -13.91 -15.12 17.95
N THR A 153 -13.22 -15.03 16.80
CA THR A 153 -12.77 -16.20 16.03
C THR A 153 -11.62 -16.94 16.70
N ASP A 154 -10.82 -16.26 17.51
CA ASP A 154 -9.78 -16.91 18.33
C ASP A 154 -10.36 -17.96 19.29
N LYS A 155 -11.54 -17.71 19.85
CA LYS A 155 -12.24 -18.66 20.72
C LYS A 155 -12.73 -19.89 19.98
N TRP A 156 -12.86 -19.81 18.67
CA TRP A 156 -13.25 -20.90 17.78
C TRP A 156 -12.02 -21.65 17.22
N GLY A 157 -10.80 -21.23 17.56
CA GLY A 157 -9.57 -21.77 17.00
C GLY A 157 -9.38 -21.47 15.52
N ILE A 158 -9.95 -20.36 15.05
CA ILE A 158 -9.89 -19.91 13.66
C ILE A 158 -9.20 -18.55 13.64
N ARG A 159 -8.15 -18.44 12.84
CA ARG A 159 -7.44 -17.19 12.58
C ARG A 159 -7.94 -16.57 11.29
N ILE A 160 -8.15 -15.27 11.30
CA ILE A 160 -8.41 -14.48 10.10
C ILE A 160 -7.07 -14.01 9.56
N SER A 161 -6.66 -14.51 8.39
CA SER A 161 -5.39 -14.11 7.76
C SER A 161 -5.48 -12.68 7.23
N ARG A 162 -6.57 -12.38 6.52
CA ARG A 162 -6.89 -11.07 5.97
C ARG A 162 -8.34 -10.97 5.57
N ILE A 163 -8.80 -9.75 5.41
CA ILE A 163 -10.12 -9.42 4.85
C ILE A 163 -9.89 -8.53 3.63
N GLU A 164 -10.60 -8.81 2.56
CA GLU A 164 -10.54 -8.04 1.33
C GLU A 164 -11.94 -7.56 0.95
N ILE A 165 -12.11 -6.23 0.90
CA ILE A 165 -13.35 -5.65 0.39
C ILE A 165 -13.34 -5.78 -1.13
N VAL A 166 -14.30 -6.52 -1.65
CA VAL A 166 -14.46 -6.73 -3.10
C VAL A 166 -15.11 -5.52 -3.74
N GLU A 167 -16.19 -5.02 -3.13
CA GLU A 167 -16.98 -3.93 -3.70
C GLU A 167 -17.58 -3.06 -2.60
N ILE A 168 -17.56 -1.74 -2.84
CA ILE A 168 -18.37 -0.74 -2.11
C ILE A 168 -19.10 0.05 -3.18
N ALA A 169 -20.39 -0.20 -3.33
CA ALA A 169 -21.22 0.38 -4.38
C ALA A 169 -22.30 1.27 -3.79
N PRO A 170 -22.15 2.60 -3.86
CA PRO A 170 -23.24 3.53 -3.55
C PRO A 170 -24.27 3.56 -4.68
N PRO A 171 -25.49 4.06 -4.45
CA PRO A 171 -26.52 4.21 -5.48
C PRO A 171 -26.03 5.07 -6.65
N PRO A 172 -26.44 4.76 -7.90
CA PRO A 172 -25.97 5.46 -9.10
C PRO A 172 -26.19 6.98 -9.06
N GLN A 173 -27.25 7.45 -8.43
CA GLN A 173 -27.55 8.89 -8.29
C GLN A 173 -26.49 9.61 -7.45
N ILE A 174 -26.02 8.95 -6.37
CA ILE A 174 -24.98 9.49 -5.49
C ILE A 174 -23.64 9.52 -6.23
N LEU A 175 -23.31 8.47 -7.00
CA LEU A 175 -22.10 8.46 -7.84
C LEU A 175 -22.07 9.60 -8.84
N GLN A 176 -23.19 9.90 -9.50
CA GLN A 176 -23.29 11.02 -10.43
C GLN A 176 -23.11 12.36 -9.73
N ALA A 177 -23.74 12.56 -8.57
CA ALA A 177 -23.59 13.79 -7.79
C ALA A 177 -22.14 13.99 -7.31
N LEU A 178 -21.49 12.95 -6.81
CA LEU A 178 -20.08 12.97 -6.41
C LEU A 178 -19.14 13.26 -7.61
N ALA A 179 -19.41 12.68 -8.77
CA ALA A 179 -18.64 12.94 -9.97
C ALA A 179 -18.72 14.42 -10.38
N LEU A 180 -19.91 14.99 -10.39
CA LEU A 180 -20.12 16.42 -10.69
C LEU A 180 -19.43 17.32 -9.66
N GLN A 181 -19.58 17.01 -8.37
CA GLN A 181 -18.91 17.74 -7.30
C GLN A 181 -17.38 17.70 -7.44
N LYS A 182 -16.80 16.49 -7.64
CA LYS A 182 -15.35 16.35 -7.83
C LYS A 182 -14.83 17.11 -9.06
N THR A 183 -15.60 17.08 -10.16
CA THR A 183 -15.25 17.85 -11.37
C THR A 183 -15.23 19.35 -11.08
N ALA A 184 -16.27 19.89 -10.44
CA ALA A 184 -16.34 21.31 -10.07
C ALA A 184 -15.22 21.72 -9.09
N ASP A 185 -14.89 20.88 -8.10
CA ASP A 185 -13.79 21.12 -7.17
C ASP A 185 -12.42 21.09 -7.88
N GLN A 186 -12.23 20.18 -8.83
CA GLN A 186 -10.99 20.14 -9.64
C GLN A 186 -10.86 21.35 -10.55
N GLU A 187 -11.94 21.77 -11.22
CA GLU A 187 -11.97 22.98 -12.04
C GLU A 187 -11.65 24.23 -11.21
N LYS A 188 -12.25 24.35 -10.02
CA LYS A 188 -11.95 25.44 -9.08
C LYS A 188 -10.48 25.45 -8.67
N ARG A 189 -9.93 24.30 -8.27
CA ARG A 189 -8.51 24.17 -7.89
C ARG A 189 -7.58 24.50 -9.06
N ALA A 190 -7.90 23.99 -10.26
CA ALA A 190 -7.13 24.29 -11.48
C ALA A 190 -7.12 25.80 -11.80
N SER A 191 -8.27 26.47 -11.70
CA SER A 191 -8.39 27.92 -11.90
C SER A 191 -7.56 28.72 -10.88
N ILE A 192 -7.59 28.32 -9.59
CA ILE A 192 -6.78 28.97 -8.55
C ILE A 192 -5.28 28.79 -8.84
N LEU A 193 -4.82 27.55 -9.09
CA LEU A 193 -3.42 27.26 -9.40
C LEU A 193 -2.94 28.00 -10.66
N GLN A 194 -3.78 28.08 -11.68
CA GLN A 194 -3.48 28.84 -12.89
C GLN A 194 -3.30 30.34 -12.60
N SER A 195 -4.20 30.93 -11.79
CA SER A 195 -4.13 32.34 -11.40
C SER A 195 -2.90 32.64 -10.55
N GLU A 196 -2.58 31.79 -9.58
CA GLU A 196 -1.38 31.89 -8.76
C GLU A 196 -0.10 31.74 -9.62
N GLY A 197 -0.09 30.78 -10.56
CA GLY A 197 1.01 30.59 -11.50
C GLY A 197 1.23 31.83 -12.42
N GLN A 198 0.16 32.43 -12.90
CA GLN A 198 0.23 33.66 -13.69
C GLN A 198 0.77 34.85 -12.85
N GLN A 199 0.28 35.01 -11.63
CA GLN A 199 0.75 36.03 -10.71
C GLN A 199 2.25 35.84 -10.40
N GLN A 200 2.67 34.65 -10.04
CA GLN A 200 4.08 34.35 -9.73
C GLN A 200 4.98 34.56 -10.96
N SER A 201 4.51 34.16 -12.14
CA SER A 201 5.23 34.41 -13.40
C SER A 201 5.40 35.87 -13.67
N ALA A 202 4.35 36.70 -13.50
CA ALA A 202 4.43 38.12 -13.67
C ALA A 202 5.42 38.79 -12.70
N ILE A 203 5.41 38.39 -11.43
CA ILE A 203 6.37 38.85 -10.42
C ILE A 203 7.81 38.50 -10.84
N ASN A 204 8.05 37.22 -11.18
CA ASN A 204 9.38 36.73 -11.57
C ASN A 204 9.92 37.48 -12.83
N VAL A 205 9.06 37.74 -13.80
CA VAL A 205 9.40 38.52 -15.00
C VAL A 205 9.75 39.96 -14.62
N ALA A 206 8.95 40.63 -13.78
CA ALA A 206 9.20 41.99 -13.33
C ALA A 206 10.51 42.11 -12.53
N GLU A 207 10.76 41.19 -11.61
CA GLU A 207 12.01 41.10 -10.85
C GLU A 207 13.22 40.84 -11.76
N GLY A 208 13.08 39.91 -12.73
CA GLY A 208 14.12 39.64 -13.73
C GLY A 208 14.45 40.88 -14.58
N GLN A 209 13.46 41.63 -15.02
CA GLN A 209 13.66 42.88 -15.75
C GLN A 209 14.32 43.96 -14.90
N ALA A 210 13.87 44.13 -13.65
CA ALA A 210 14.49 45.09 -12.74
C ALA A 210 15.96 44.73 -12.48
N GLN A 211 16.28 43.50 -12.23
CA GLN A 211 17.67 43.03 -12.06
C GLN A 211 18.52 43.19 -13.33
N ALA A 212 17.96 42.91 -14.49
CA ALA A 212 18.67 43.12 -15.76
C ALA A 212 19.02 44.60 -15.98
N THR A 213 18.09 45.54 -15.67
CA THR A 213 18.31 46.97 -15.75
C THR A 213 19.40 47.45 -14.78
N ILE A 214 19.35 46.97 -13.52
CA ILE A 214 20.39 47.28 -12.52
C ILE A 214 21.76 46.77 -12.98
N ARG A 215 21.87 45.53 -13.42
CA ARG A 215 23.15 44.97 -13.91
C ARG A 215 23.68 45.69 -15.16
N ALA A 216 22.81 46.10 -16.04
CA ALA A 216 23.20 46.90 -17.21
C ALA A 216 23.78 48.28 -16.79
N ALA A 217 23.11 48.98 -15.88
CA ALA A 217 23.59 50.28 -15.35
C ALA A 217 24.92 50.11 -14.54
N GLU A 218 25.06 49.04 -13.77
CA GLU A 218 26.33 48.74 -13.09
C GLU A 218 27.44 48.46 -14.07
N GLY A 219 27.16 47.68 -15.14
CA GLY A 219 28.10 47.41 -16.23
C GLY A 219 28.55 48.65 -16.97
N GLU A 220 27.61 49.57 -17.30
CA GLU A 220 27.95 50.87 -17.91
C GLU A 220 28.81 51.73 -16.99
N LYS A 221 28.47 51.82 -15.71
CA LYS A 221 29.27 52.53 -14.71
C LYS A 221 30.69 51.98 -14.63
N GLN A 222 30.82 50.65 -14.53
CA GLN A 222 32.13 49.99 -14.46
C GLN A 222 32.95 50.18 -15.73
N ALA A 223 32.33 50.09 -16.89
CA ALA A 223 32.95 50.39 -18.17
C ALA A 223 33.42 51.84 -18.30
N ALA A 224 32.63 52.81 -17.79
CA ALA A 224 33.02 54.22 -17.78
C ALA A 224 34.22 54.47 -16.83
N ILE A 225 34.24 53.85 -15.65
CA ILE A 225 35.36 53.93 -14.71
C ILE A 225 36.62 53.36 -15.34
N LEU A 226 36.59 52.16 -15.93
CA LEU A 226 37.72 51.51 -16.57
C LEU A 226 38.26 52.31 -17.76
N ARG A 227 37.37 52.95 -18.58
CA ARG A 227 37.79 53.83 -19.66
C ARG A 227 38.51 55.09 -19.13
N ALA A 228 37.95 55.72 -18.05
CA ALA A 228 38.58 56.89 -17.45
C ALA A 228 39.94 56.55 -16.82
N GLU A 229 40.07 55.43 -16.11
CA GLU A 229 41.35 54.95 -15.58
C GLU A 229 42.34 54.62 -16.67
N GLY A 230 41.89 53.93 -17.74
CA GLY A 230 42.74 53.66 -18.92
C GLY A 230 43.22 54.88 -19.60
N ALA A 231 42.36 55.91 -19.79
CA ALA A 231 42.73 57.20 -20.37
C ALA A 231 43.74 57.96 -19.46
N ARG A 232 43.53 57.95 -18.16
CA ARG A 232 44.45 58.57 -17.19
C ARG A 232 45.82 57.85 -17.24
N GLN A 233 45.84 56.52 -17.24
CA GLN A 233 47.08 55.74 -17.30
C GLN A 233 47.84 55.97 -18.63
N ALA A 234 47.12 56.02 -19.73
CA ALA A 234 47.70 56.34 -21.04
C ALA A 234 48.33 57.76 -21.07
N ALA A 235 47.64 58.79 -20.50
CA ALA A 235 48.18 60.11 -20.41
C ALA A 235 49.46 60.22 -19.53
N ILE A 236 49.50 59.46 -18.42
CA ILE A 236 50.69 59.39 -17.54
C ILE A 236 51.86 58.74 -18.34
N LEU A 237 51.65 57.57 -18.94
CA LEU A 237 52.67 56.86 -19.68
C LEU A 237 53.19 57.69 -20.89
N GLU A 238 52.31 58.42 -21.56
CA GLU A 238 52.68 59.30 -22.65
C GLU A 238 53.55 60.44 -22.14
N SER A 239 53.21 61.08 -21.00
CA SER A 239 53.98 62.13 -20.40
C SER A 239 55.35 61.66 -19.91
N GLU A 240 55.39 60.47 -19.27
CA GLU A 240 56.65 59.84 -18.83
C GLU A 240 57.56 59.46 -20.04
N GLY A 241 56.96 58.92 -21.11
CA GLY A 241 57.65 58.62 -22.36
C GLY A 241 58.22 59.86 -23.02
N ARG A 242 57.49 60.94 -23.09
CA ARG A 242 57.99 62.26 -23.56
C ARG A 242 59.12 62.80 -22.70
N SER A 243 58.99 62.73 -21.39
CA SER A 243 60.06 63.15 -20.47
C SER A 243 61.30 62.35 -20.66
N GLN A 244 61.22 60.98 -20.76
CA GLN A 244 62.35 60.13 -21.05
C GLN A 244 62.99 60.41 -22.40
N ALA A 245 62.21 60.64 -23.44
CA ALA A 245 62.69 61.01 -24.75
C ALA A 245 63.50 62.30 -24.72
N ILE A 246 62.97 63.35 -24.04
CA ILE A 246 63.66 64.64 -23.87
C ILE A 246 64.98 64.43 -23.09
N THR A 247 64.97 63.66 -22.00
CA THR A 247 66.17 63.34 -21.21
C THR A 247 67.23 62.63 -22.06
N THR A 248 66.83 61.63 -22.83
CA THR A 248 67.70 60.86 -23.72
C THR A 248 68.31 61.73 -24.81
N VAL A 249 67.52 62.61 -25.42
CA VAL A 249 68.01 63.61 -26.38
C VAL A 249 68.98 64.58 -25.71
N TYR A 250 68.67 65.05 -24.55
CA TYR A 250 69.58 65.98 -23.80
C TYR A 250 70.88 65.29 -23.42
N GLU A 251 70.88 64.06 -22.93
CA GLU A 251 72.09 63.28 -22.66
C GLU A 251 72.92 62.99 -23.92
N ALA A 252 72.25 62.68 -25.02
CA ALA A 252 72.92 62.46 -26.31
C ALA A 252 73.60 63.76 -26.83
N ILE A 253 72.97 64.91 -26.67
CA ILE A 253 73.55 66.25 -27.01
C ILE A 253 74.77 66.48 -26.11
N LYS A 254 74.69 66.24 -24.82
CA LYS A 254 75.73 66.42 -23.84
C LYS A 254 76.93 65.46 -24.09
N ALA A 255 76.67 64.22 -24.49
CA ALA A 255 77.73 63.26 -24.83
C ALA A 255 78.43 63.59 -26.14
N ALA A 256 77.84 64.32 -27.04
CA ALA A 256 78.44 64.75 -28.31
C ALA A 256 79.38 65.97 -28.14
N ASP A 257 79.62 66.49 -26.93
CA ASP A 257 80.45 67.65 -26.57
C ASP A 257 80.14 68.90 -27.39
N PRO A 258 78.93 69.44 -27.31
CA PRO A 258 78.61 70.65 -28.02
C PRO A 258 79.25 71.82 -27.30
N ASN A 259 80.06 72.53 -28.09
CA ASN A 259 80.72 73.75 -27.67
C ASN A 259 79.78 74.66 -26.85
N ASP A 260 80.19 75.21 -25.73
CA ASP A 260 79.46 76.00 -24.71
C ASP A 260 78.71 77.27 -25.28
N LYS A 261 78.74 77.48 -26.64
CA LYS A 261 78.11 78.60 -27.33
C LYS A 261 76.70 78.29 -27.94
N LEU A 262 76.16 77.11 -27.77
CA LEU A 262 74.85 76.69 -28.33
C LEU A 262 73.74 76.61 -27.30
N VAL A 263 74.00 76.98 -26.03
CA VAL A 263 73.00 77.04 -24.96
C VAL A 263 73.04 78.44 -24.37
N ALA A 264 72.48 79.40 -25.15
CA ALA A 264 72.03 80.66 -24.67
C ALA A 264 70.66 81.01 -25.30
#